data_052467f56b33ec789f9186db332b4859
#
_entry.id   052467f56b33ec789f9186db332b4859
#
_cell.length_a   1.000
_cell.length_b   1.000
_cell.length_c   1.000
_cell.angle_alpha   90.00
_cell.angle_beta   90.00
_cell.angle_gamma   90.00
#
_symmetry.space_group_name_H-M   'P 1'
#
loop_
_entity.id
_entity.type
_entity.pdbx_description
1 polymer ?
#
loop_
_entity_poly.entity_id
_entity_poly.type
_entity_poly.pdbx_seq_one_letter_code
_entity_poly.pdbx_strand_id
1 'polypeptide(L)'
;MRVFLIALSLLLPSLCAAQNFTTSAGVKPILELIRPQWIAIRPYDGQDLLYMTTLLTYRCGIEQIRFSYNGGELQVWDGEPCYWDEASPMALKVETHLPYAVAPLDSLQTVTINLLFDDGTTMEQSYQRKDVQIN
;
A
#
# COMPACT_ATOMS: atom_id res chain seq x y z
N MET A 1 -46.70 38.10 -31.11
CA MET A 1 -45.29 38.23 -30.73
C MET A 1 -44.98 37.09 -29.75
N ARG A 2 -44.31 36.00 -30.22
CA ARG A 2 -44.02 34.83 -29.40
C ARG A 2 -42.58 34.98 -28.86
N VAL A 3 -42.44 35.14 -27.55
CA VAL A 3 -41.15 35.20 -26.88
C VAL A 3 -40.67 33.77 -26.66
N PHE A 4 -39.59 33.35 -27.35
CA PHE A 4 -38.88 32.10 -27.10
C PHE A 4 -37.90 32.32 -25.92
N LEU A 5 -38.20 31.70 -24.79
CA LEU A 5 -37.29 31.60 -23.69
C LEU A 5 -36.27 30.44 -23.97
N ILE A 6 -35.05 30.80 -24.31
CA ILE A 6 -33.92 29.85 -24.42
C ILE A 6 -33.42 29.58 -23.03
N ALA A 7 -33.68 28.37 -22.51
CA ALA A 7 -33.09 27.89 -21.26
C ALA A 7 -31.64 27.51 -21.53
N LEU A 8 -30.72 28.35 -21.03
CA LEU A 8 -29.28 28.08 -21.06
C LEU A 8 -28.93 27.06 -19.94
N SER A 9 -28.82 25.81 -20.32
CA SER A 9 -28.33 24.74 -19.41
C SER A 9 -26.85 24.95 -19.12
N LEU A 10 -26.52 25.41 -17.93
CA LEU A 10 -25.16 25.45 -17.40
C LEU A 10 -24.69 24.03 -17.08
N LEU A 11 -23.91 23.45 -17.99
CA LEU A 11 -23.12 22.24 -17.76
C LEU A 11 -21.99 22.60 -16.80
N LEU A 12 -22.18 22.30 -15.51
CA LEU A 12 -21.10 22.35 -14.53
C LEU A 12 -20.14 21.19 -14.82
N PRO A 13 -18.85 21.46 -15.08
CA PRO A 13 -17.86 20.39 -15.17
C PRO A 13 -17.75 19.72 -13.80
N SER A 14 -18.03 18.42 -13.71
CA SER A 14 -17.69 17.62 -12.56
C SER A 14 -16.16 17.60 -12.45
N LEU A 15 -15.63 18.35 -11.47
CA LEU A 15 -14.24 18.22 -11.05
C LEU A 15 -14.06 16.82 -10.46
N CYS A 16 -13.58 15.90 -11.30
CA CYS A 16 -13.10 14.61 -10.85
C CYS A 16 -11.83 14.90 -10.01
N ALA A 17 -11.98 15.02 -8.69
CA ALA A 17 -10.84 15.11 -7.79
C ALA A 17 -10.09 13.79 -7.90
N ALA A 18 -8.87 13.80 -8.44
CA ALA A 18 -7.98 12.65 -8.40
C ALA A 18 -7.80 12.26 -6.92
N GLN A 19 -8.11 10.99 -6.57
CA GLN A 19 -7.92 10.51 -5.21
C GLN A 19 -6.44 10.62 -4.86
N ASN A 20 -6.14 11.45 -3.89
CA ASN A 20 -4.77 11.66 -3.43
C ASN A 20 -4.44 10.61 -2.36
N PHE A 21 -3.72 9.55 -2.75
CA PHE A 21 -3.26 8.48 -1.86
C PHE A 21 -2.02 8.87 -1.05
N THR A 22 -1.84 10.14 -0.78
CA THR A 22 -0.71 10.68 0.00
C THR A 22 -1.06 11.03 1.43
N THR A 23 -2.28 10.76 1.87
CA THR A 23 -2.73 11.00 3.24
C THR A 23 -3.26 9.72 3.88
N SER A 24 -3.15 9.62 5.20
CA SER A 24 -3.72 8.48 5.96
C SER A 24 -5.22 8.34 5.73
N ALA A 25 -5.96 9.44 5.73
CA ALA A 25 -7.40 9.44 5.46
C ALA A 25 -7.73 8.89 4.05
N GLY A 26 -6.88 9.17 3.05
CA GLY A 26 -7.07 8.68 1.69
C GLY A 26 -6.75 7.20 1.52
N VAL A 27 -5.74 6.68 2.21
CA VAL A 27 -5.30 5.28 2.04
C VAL A 27 -6.00 4.29 2.94
N LYS A 28 -6.42 4.67 4.15
CA LYS A 28 -7.06 3.75 5.12
C LYS A 28 -8.24 2.96 4.56
N PRO A 29 -9.22 3.56 3.88
CA PRO A 29 -10.36 2.80 3.33
C PRO A 29 -9.93 1.76 2.30
N ILE A 30 -8.93 2.08 1.50
CA ILE A 30 -8.40 1.16 0.48
C ILE A 30 -7.62 0.04 1.14
N LEU A 31 -6.72 0.37 2.07
CA LEU A 31 -5.95 -0.63 2.80
C LEU A 31 -6.85 -1.61 3.55
N GLU A 32 -7.96 -1.14 4.12
CA GLU A 32 -8.96 -2.01 4.75
C GLU A 32 -9.57 -2.99 3.74
N LEU A 33 -9.96 -2.48 2.57
CA LEU A 33 -10.57 -3.29 1.51
C LEU A 33 -9.63 -4.36 0.95
N ILE A 34 -8.35 -4.01 0.76
CA ILE A 34 -7.33 -4.90 0.17
C ILE A 34 -6.49 -5.62 1.23
N ARG A 35 -6.91 -5.63 2.49
CA ARG A 35 -6.19 -6.24 3.62
C ARG A 35 -5.66 -7.66 3.32
N PRO A 36 -6.42 -8.57 2.67
CA PRO A 36 -5.91 -9.90 2.32
C PRO A 36 -4.75 -9.91 1.32
N GLN A 37 -4.47 -8.79 0.66
CA GLN A 37 -3.51 -8.67 -0.45
C GLN A 37 -2.34 -7.73 -0.12
N TRP A 38 -2.12 -7.38 1.15
CA TRP A 38 -1.04 -6.47 1.52
C TRP A 38 0.34 -7.01 1.19
N ILE A 39 0.51 -8.33 1.30
CA ILE A 39 1.79 -9.01 1.06
C ILE A 39 1.62 -10.23 0.19
N ALA A 40 2.75 -10.73 -0.34
CA ALA A 40 2.85 -12.04 -0.95
C ALA A 40 4.18 -12.70 -0.57
N ILE A 41 4.19 -14.01 -0.41
CA ILE A 41 5.40 -14.81 -0.21
C ILE A 41 5.65 -15.62 -1.48
N ARG A 42 6.86 -15.53 -2.02
CA ARG A 42 7.26 -16.30 -3.20
C ARG A 42 8.54 -17.08 -2.91
N PRO A 43 8.49 -18.41 -2.95
CA PRO A 43 9.72 -19.22 -3.01
C PRO A 43 10.41 -18.96 -4.34
N TYR A 44 11.65 -18.51 -4.30
CA TYR A 44 12.42 -18.22 -5.52
C TYR A 44 13.91 -18.35 -5.26
N ASP A 45 14.60 -19.07 -6.15
CA ASP A 45 16.07 -19.25 -6.11
C ASP A 45 16.60 -19.68 -4.73
N GLY A 46 15.94 -20.66 -4.11
CA GLY A 46 16.35 -21.22 -2.81
C GLY A 46 16.06 -20.32 -1.61
N GLN A 47 15.21 -19.30 -1.75
CA GLN A 47 14.85 -18.34 -0.71
C GLN A 47 13.35 -18.08 -0.69
N ASP A 48 12.87 -17.54 0.41
CA ASP A 48 11.55 -16.90 0.49
C ASP A 48 11.69 -15.41 0.21
N LEU A 49 10.90 -14.88 -0.70
CA LEU A 49 10.78 -13.45 -0.95
C LEU A 49 9.45 -12.96 -0.36
N LEU A 50 9.53 -12.04 0.60
CA LEU A 50 8.35 -11.36 1.14
C LEU A 50 8.13 -10.05 0.39
N TYR A 51 7.16 -10.02 -0.49
CA TYR A 51 6.82 -8.82 -1.27
C TYR A 51 5.94 -7.87 -0.48
N MET A 52 6.33 -6.60 -0.47
CA MET A 52 5.62 -5.46 0.12
C MET A 52 5.01 -4.54 -0.94
N THR A 53 5.05 -4.91 -2.22
CA THR A 53 4.70 -4.05 -3.37
C THR A 53 3.34 -3.36 -3.21
N THR A 54 2.32 -4.09 -2.75
CA THR A 54 0.98 -3.54 -2.53
C THR A 54 0.98 -2.43 -1.49
N LEU A 55 1.64 -2.63 -0.35
CA LEU A 55 1.76 -1.61 0.70
C LEU A 55 2.58 -0.42 0.24
N LEU A 56 3.68 -0.66 -0.50
CA LEU A 56 4.54 0.39 -1.02
C LEU A 56 3.81 1.31 -2.00
N THR A 57 2.81 0.81 -2.71
CA THR A 57 1.94 1.63 -3.57
C THR A 57 1.20 2.72 -2.78
N TYR A 58 0.91 2.48 -1.50
CA TYR A 58 0.19 3.42 -0.63
C TYR A 58 1.07 4.04 0.46
N ARG A 59 2.40 3.85 0.41
CA ARG A 59 3.33 4.25 1.46
C ARG A 59 3.30 5.74 1.81
N CYS A 60 2.94 6.60 0.86
CA CYS A 60 2.84 8.04 1.12
C CYS A 60 1.72 8.42 2.10
N GLY A 61 0.74 7.56 2.30
CA GLY A 61 -0.30 7.72 3.32
C GLY A 61 -0.06 6.92 4.60
N ILE A 62 1.07 6.23 4.70
CA ILE A 62 1.46 5.39 5.84
C ILE A 62 2.69 6.01 6.48
N GLU A 63 2.66 6.26 7.79
CA GLU A 63 3.81 6.80 8.54
C GLU A 63 4.92 5.77 8.64
N GLN A 64 4.56 4.51 8.97
CA GLN A 64 5.54 3.45 9.14
C GLN A 64 4.91 2.08 8.82
N ILE A 65 5.60 1.29 8.02
CA ILE A 65 5.29 -0.13 7.80
C ILE A 65 6.17 -0.94 8.73
N ARG A 66 5.56 -1.77 9.57
CA ARG A 66 6.25 -2.69 10.47
C ARG A 66 5.84 -4.12 10.17
N PHE A 67 6.75 -5.05 10.38
CA PHE A 67 6.50 -6.46 10.10
C PHE A 67 7.24 -7.36 11.10
N SER A 68 6.72 -8.57 11.28
CA SER A 68 7.42 -9.61 12.02
C SER A 68 7.22 -10.98 11.36
N TYR A 69 8.16 -11.88 11.62
CA TYR A 69 8.11 -13.26 11.15
C TYR A 69 7.83 -14.21 12.30
N ASN A 70 6.93 -15.17 12.09
CA ASN A 70 6.72 -16.32 12.98
C ASN A 70 6.53 -15.92 14.46
N GLY A 71 5.80 -14.83 14.72
CA GLY A 71 5.55 -14.33 16.07
C GLY A 71 6.73 -13.63 16.74
N GLY A 72 7.76 -13.27 15.98
CA GLY A 72 8.91 -12.50 16.46
C GLY A 72 8.58 -11.03 16.69
N GLU A 73 9.62 -10.25 16.99
CA GLU A 73 9.50 -8.81 17.23
C GLU A 73 9.15 -8.04 15.95
N LEU A 74 8.36 -6.98 16.07
CA LEU A 74 8.07 -6.06 14.98
C LEU A 74 9.33 -5.28 14.61
N GLN A 75 9.66 -5.30 13.33
CA GLN A 75 10.74 -4.56 12.70
C GLN A 75 10.15 -3.48 11.79
N VAL A 76 10.85 -2.35 11.67
CA VAL A 76 10.48 -1.31 10.70
C VAL A 76 10.94 -1.72 9.31
N TRP A 77 10.06 -1.62 8.32
CA TRP A 77 10.43 -1.75 6.93
C TRP A 77 11.27 -0.55 6.50
N ASP A 78 12.54 -0.80 6.17
CA ASP A 78 13.45 0.19 5.60
C ASP A 78 13.47 0.01 4.08
N GLY A 79 12.57 0.69 3.40
CA GLY A 79 12.35 0.56 1.97
C GLY A 79 12.21 1.91 1.29
N GLU A 80 11.65 1.87 0.10
CA GLU A 80 11.49 3.04 -0.76
C GLU A 80 10.69 4.15 -0.08
N PRO A 81 11.20 5.40 0.00
CA PRO A 81 10.50 6.51 0.64
C PRO A 81 9.37 7.03 -0.24
N CYS A 82 8.50 7.88 0.34
CA CYS A 82 7.61 8.72 -0.44
C CYS A 82 8.38 9.86 -1.10
N TYR A 83 8.20 10.07 -2.39
CA TYR A 83 8.89 11.13 -3.15
C TYR A 83 8.00 12.37 -3.21
N TRP A 84 7.87 13.08 -2.09
CA TRP A 84 6.95 14.21 -1.91
C TRP A 84 7.10 15.33 -2.92
N ASP A 85 8.33 15.56 -3.40
CA ASP A 85 8.68 16.64 -4.35
C ASP A 85 8.59 16.22 -5.83
N GLU A 86 8.14 15.00 -6.11
CA GLU A 86 8.02 14.48 -7.47
C GLU A 86 6.58 14.45 -7.96
N ALA A 87 6.40 14.44 -9.29
CA ALA A 87 5.08 14.37 -9.92
C ALA A 87 4.30 13.09 -9.58
N SER A 88 5.04 11.99 -9.31
CA SER A 88 4.49 10.70 -8.88
C SER A 88 5.10 10.29 -7.55
N PRO A 89 4.63 10.81 -6.40
CA PRO A 89 5.24 10.55 -5.09
C PRO A 89 5.30 9.06 -4.72
N MET A 90 4.39 8.25 -5.24
CA MET A 90 4.28 6.81 -4.95
C MET A 90 4.97 5.92 -5.99
N ALA A 91 5.70 6.50 -6.95
CA ALA A 91 6.45 5.72 -7.93
C ALA A 91 7.43 4.76 -7.25
N LEU A 92 7.53 3.54 -7.76
CA LEU A 92 8.49 2.54 -7.27
C LEU A 92 9.73 2.59 -8.17
N LYS A 93 10.87 2.90 -7.55
CA LYS A 93 12.19 2.98 -8.20
C LYS A 93 13.04 1.79 -7.75
N VAL A 94 12.67 0.62 -8.23
CA VAL A 94 13.24 -0.67 -7.80
C VAL A 94 14.77 -0.79 -7.94
N GLU A 95 15.41 0.10 -8.69
CA GLU A 95 16.85 0.17 -8.81
C GLU A 95 17.56 0.58 -7.51
N THR A 96 16.86 1.32 -6.64
CA THR A 96 17.43 1.82 -5.38
C THR A 96 16.94 1.04 -4.17
N HIS A 97 15.71 0.52 -4.21
CA HIS A 97 15.09 -0.20 -3.10
C HIS A 97 14.30 -1.39 -3.65
N LEU A 98 14.64 -2.58 -3.18
CA LEU A 98 13.89 -3.78 -3.54
C LEU A 98 12.53 -3.78 -2.85
N PRO A 99 11.44 -4.16 -3.56
CA PRO A 99 10.10 -4.20 -2.99
C PRO A 99 9.83 -5.46 -2.15
N TYR A 100 10.87 -6.20 -1.79
CA TYR A 100 10.78 -7.44 -1.04
C TYR A 100 11.92 -7.60 -0.04
N ALA A 101 11.68 -8.35 1.02
CA ALA A 101 12.69 -8.88 1.92
C ALA A 101 13.00 -10.34 1.58
N VAL A 102 14.22 -10.78 1.91
CA VAL A 102 14.69 -12.14 1.69
C VAL A 102 14.78 -12.88 3.02
N ALA A 103 14.32 -14.11 3.04
CA ALA A 103 14.41 -15.02 4.17
C ALA A 103 14.84 -16.42 3.71
N PRO A 104 15.33 -17.29 4.60
CA PRO A 104 15.61 -18.68 4.24
C PRO A 104 14.38 -19.38 3.64
N LEU A 105 14.60 -20.27 2.67
CA LEU A 105 13.52 -21.02 2.02
C LEU A 105 12.64 -21.73 3.07
N ASP A 106 11.33 -21.63 2.88
CA ASP A 106 10.31 -22.22 3.75
C ASP A 106 10.32 -21.72 5.21
N SER A 107 11.06 -20.66 5.51
CA SER A 107 11.13 -20.12 6.87
C SER A 107 9.93 -19.24 7.25
N LEU A 108 9.30 -18.58 6.28
CA LEU A 108 8.16 -17.70 6.53
C LEU A 108 6.87 -18.49 6.63
N GLN A 109 6.44 -18.84 7.84
CA GLN A 109 5.19 -19.56 8.07
C GLN A 109 4.03 -18.62 8.45
N THR A 110 4.33 -17.59 9.24
CA THR A 110 3.41 -16.50 9.55
C THR A 110 4.13 -15.16 9.38
N VAL A 111 3.41 -14.17 8.90
CA VAL A 111 3.90 -12.80 8.79
C VAL A 111 2.83 -11.88 9.38
N THR A 112 3.23 -11.02 10.31
CA THR A 112 2.38 -9.96 10.84
C THR A 112 2.81 -8.64 10.26
N ILE A 113 1.86 -7.88 9.74
CA ILE A 113 2.03 -6.51 9.26
C ILE A 113 1.31 -5.57 10.20
N ASN A 114 1.99 -4.52 10.63
CA ASN A 114 1.43 -3.45 11.44
C ASN A 114 1.74 -2.11 10.77
N LEU A 115 0.70 -1.39 10.40
CA LEU A 115 0.78 -0.07 9.77
C LEU A 115 0.53 1.00 10.81
N LEU A 116 1.45 1.95 10.96
CA LEU A 116 1.28 3.15 11.77
C LEU A 116 0.92 4.32 10.86
N PHE A 117 -0.06 5.10 11.26
CA PHE A 117 -0.51 6.30 10.55
C PHE A 117 -0.13 7.58 11.30
N ASP A 118 -0.13 8.72 10.59
CA ASP A 118 0.25 10.03 11.12
C ASP A 118 -0.67 10.55 12.25
N ASP A 119 -1.89 10.01 12.35
CA ASP A 119 -2.83 10.28 13.44
C ASP A 119 -2.59 9.39 14.69
N GLY A 120 -1.55 8.55 14.68
CA GLY A 120 -1.20 7.63 15.75
C GLY A 120 -2.02 6.34 15.78
N THR A 121 -2.99 6.16 14.89
CA THR A 121 -3.73 4.91 14.77
C THR A 121 -2.93 3.84 14.05
N THR A 122 -3.32 2.58 14.21
CA THR A 122 -2.66 1.44 13.56
C THR A 122 -3.69 0.53 12.89
N MET A 123 -3.23 -0.18 11.86
CA MET A 123 -3.90 -1.36 11.31
C MET A 123 -2.94 -2.54 11.40
N GLU A 124 -3.45 -3.70 11.81
CA GLU A 124 -2.63 -4.91 11.92
C GLU A 124 -3.32 -6.09 11.25
N GLN A 125 -2.53 -6.93 10.60
CA GLN A 125 -2.98 -8.17 9.99
C GLN A 125 -1.89 -9.23 10.05
N SER A 126 -2.24 -10.43 10.50
CA SER A 126 -1.39 -11.62 10.43
C SER A 126 -1.83 -12.53 9.30
N TYR A 127 -0.84 -13.08 8.60
CA TYR A 127 -1.03 -13.96 7.45
C TYR A 127 -0.40 -15.33 7.70
N GLN A 128 -1.12 -16.36 7.34
CA GLN A 128 -0.52 -17.70 7.20
C GLN A 128 0.11 -17.81 5.81
N ARG A 129 1.27 -18.46 5.70
CA ARG A 129 1.96 -18.69 4.41
C ARG A 129 1.03 -19.16 3.31
N LYS A 130 0.20 -20.17 3.61
CA LYS A 130 -0.73 -20.76 2.63
C LYS A 130 -1.73 -19.80 2.00
N ASP A 131 -2.01 -18.67 2.68
CA ASP A 131 -3.02 -17.70 2.24
C ASP A 131 -2.41 -16.60 1.35
N VAL A 132 -1.08 -16.46 1.36
CA VAL A 132 -0.36 -15.38 0.65
C VAL A 132 0.78 -15.89 -0.23
N GLN A 133 1.01 -17.20 -0.29
CA GLN A 133 2.03 -17.78 -1.15
C GLN A 133 1.60 -17.71 -2.62
N ILE A 134 2.52 -17.25 -3.46
CA ILE A 134 2.41 -17.23 -4.92
C ILE A 134 3.52 -18.09 -5.53
N ASN A 135 3.36 -18.54 -6.79
CA ASN A 135 4.32 -19.36 -7.54
C ASN A 135 5.21 -18.50 -8.44
#